data_a04b4b133ac069a3eaf6d0bdf3630137
#
_entry.id   a04b4b133ac069a3eaf6d0bdf3630137
#
_cell.length_a   1.000
_cell.length_b   1.000
_cell.length_c   1.000
_cell.angle_alpha   90.00
_cell.angle_beta   90.00
_cell.angle_gamma   90.00
#
_symmetry.space_group_name_H-M   'P 1'
#
loop_
_entity.id
_entity.type
_entity.pdbx_description
1 polymer ?
#
loop_
_entity_poly.entity_id
_entity_poly.type
_entity_poly.pdbx_seq_one_letter_code
_entity_poly.pdbx_strand_id
1 'polypeptide(L)'
;MANYDNSQYSYADVLNNKGYYMKDDLLRYSAGVQTMQQKFNSAGYSCGTADGKFGAGTDKVVREFQSDQFITVDGKAGKGTLTRLDNGYDNSRYTYDYVLSTSAYYARDTKLRFSAGVQTMQTKLRAAGYTCDADGKFGAGTASAVKRFQSARGLTVDGRAGKNTLLALGNSSSGGNVGGAGDVFASVAMTNSTLTDAQMKKNAKYVYSYLQNQGFSKQAACAVIGNMQKESDVDPGVWQSMNDVTLGYGLLQWDDATKFLNDAVANGRLANANPDTANSLARSNPKALMDAELDFFIRSCAPGAGNFLYPAASMQHTGYNMTFSNFKVSTMDVETLAIVFHDHYERSRDGSAALNERKKYARDWFSYL
;
A
#
# COMPACT_ATOMS: atom_id res chain seq x y z
N MET A 1 22.84 36.44 -12.96
CA MET A 1 21.69 36.11 -13.85
C MET A 1 20.79 37.32 -13.82
N ALA A 2 20.22 37.74 -15.00
CA ALA A 2 19.26 38.84 -15.02
C ALA A 2 18.00 38.41 -14.26
N ASN A 3 17.55 39.25 -13.31
CA ASN A 3 16.34 38.98 -12.56
C ASN A 3 15.13 38.98 -13.51
N TYR A 4 14.33 37.92 -13.44
CA TYR A 4 13.16 37.77 -14.30
C TYR A 4 12.07 38.75 -13.87
N ASP A 5 11.53 39.51 -14.84
CA ASP A 5 10.50 40.51 -14.57
C ASP A 5 9.10 39.97 -14.91
N ASN A 6 8.35 39.61 -13.88
CA ASN A 6 6.99 39.10 -14.01
C ASN A 6 5.95 40.15 -14.44
N SER A 7 6.26 41.44 -14.32
CA SER A 7 5.32 42.52 -14.63
C SER A 7 5.03 42.67 -16.11
N GLN A 8 5.87 42.06 -16.95
CA GLN A 8 5.75 42.10 -18.42
C GLN A 8 4.55 41.30 -18.94
N TYR A 9 3.97 40.41 -18.13
CA TYR A 9 2.92 39.51 -18.58
C TYR A 9 1.67 39.65 -17.69
N SER A 10 0.52 39.87 -18.35
CA SER A 10 -0.78 39.66 -17.68
C SER A 10 -1.05 38.17 -17.51
N TYR A 11 -2.02 37.83 -16.66
CA TYR A 11 -2.47 36.43 -16.48
C TYR A 11 -2.93 35.80 -17.79
N ALA A 12 -3.65 36.60 -18.63
CA ALA A 12 -4.11 36.19 -19.96
C ALA A 12 -2.95 35.95 -20.93
N ASP A 13 -1.87 36.77 -20.87
CA ASP A 13 -0.70 36.55 -21.71
C ASP A 13 -0.03 35.22 -21.45
N VAL A 14 0.11 34.83 -20.17
CA VAL A 14 0.67 33.52 -19.79
C VAL A 14 -0.24 32.38 -20.25
N LEU A 15 -1.55 32.51 -20.09
CA LEU A 15 -2.50 31.49 -20.61
C LEU A 15 -2.42 31.36 -22.15
N ASN A 16 -2.12 32.46 -22.85
CA ASN A 16 -1.92 32.48 -24.30
C ASN A 16 -0.47 32.11 -24.72
N ASN A 17 0.32 31.54 -23.78
CA ASN A 17 1.68 31.07 -24.03
C ASN A 17 2.69 32.14 -24.44
N LYS A 18 2.50 33.43 -24.01
CA LYS A 18 3.42 34.52 -24.26
C LYS A 18 4.56 34.65 -23.28
N GLY A 19 4.50 33.90 -22.15
CA GLY A 19 5.51 33.93 -21.09
C GLY A 19 5.11 33.00 -19.95
N TYR A 20 5.75 33.21 -18.80
CA TYR A 20 5.48 32.48 -17.55
C TYR A 20 5.82 33.38 -16.36
N TYR A 21 5.40 33.00 -15.17
CA TYR A 21 5.86 33.62 -13.91
C TYR A 21 6.88 32.71 -13.23
N MET A 22 7.87 33.30 -12.61
CA MET A 22 8.86 32.60 -11.81
C MET A 22 9.41 33.51 -10.70
N LYS A 23 10.20 32.93 -9.78
CA LYS A 23 10.81 33.68 -8.69
C LYS A 23 11.57 34.91 -9.20
N ASP A 24 11.23 36.06 -8.64
CA ASP A 24 11.89 37.35 -8.88
C ASP A 24 12.53 37.83 -7.56
N ASP A 25 13.85 37.85 -7.52
CA ASP A 25 14.59 38.24 -6.32
C ASP A 25 14.44 39.76 -6.00
N LEU A 26 14.00 40.58 -6.97
CA LEU A 26 13.66 42.00 -6.75
C LEU A 26 12.22 42.18 -6.25
N LEU A 27 11.44 41.11 -6.16
CA LEU A 27 10.06 41.13 -5.66
C LEU A 27 9.21 42.24 -6.28
N ARG A 28 9.33 42.45 -7.60
CA ARG A 28 8.51 43.41 -8.33
C ARG A 28 7.05 43.00 -8.32
N TYR A 29 6.19 43.97 -8.25
CA TYR A 29 4.74 43.74 -8.34
C TYR A 29 4.33 43.35 -9.76
N SER A 30 3.48 42.35 -9.85
CA SER A 30 2.78 41.93 -11.07
C SER A 30 1.32 41.63 -10.76
N ALA A 31 0.39 42.29 -11.43
CA ALA A 31 -1.04 42.01 -11.33
C ALA A 31 -1.39 40.57 -11.73
N GLY A 32 -0.66 40.01 -12.70
CA GLY A 32 -0.83 38.62 -13.11
C GLY A 32 -0.39 37.64 -12.04
N VAL A 33 0.72 37.91 -11.33
CA VAL A 33 1.15 37.14 -10.17
C VAL A 33 0.13 37.24 -9.04
N GLN A 34 -0.39 38.43 -8.76
CA GLN A 34 -1.44 38.61 -7.74
C GLN A 34 -2.67 37.77 -8.05
N THR A 35 -3.15 37.78 -9.30
CA THR A 35 -4.27 36.96 -9.75
C THR A 35 -3.95 35.46 -9.56
N MET A 36 -2.76 35.02 -9.88
CA MET A 36 -2.31 33.63 -9.68
C MET A 36 -2.31 33.26 -8.19
N GLN A 37 -1.76 34.11 -7.32
CA GLN A 37 -1.74 33.87 -5.87
C GLN A 37 -3.16 33.78 -5.29
N GLN A 38 -4.08 34.65 -5.70
CA GLN A 38 -5.50 34.58 -5.30
C GLN A 38 -6.13 33.25 -5.70
N LYS A 39 -5.87 32.78 -6.92
CA LYS A 39 -6.38 31.49 -7.41
C LYS A 39 -5.76 30.31 -6.65
N PHE A 40 -4.46 30.34 -6.33
CA PHE A 40 -3.84 29.34 -5.47
C PHE A 40 -4.46 29.29 -4.09
N ASN A 41 -4.65 30.45 -3.45
CA ASN A 41 -5.29 30.54 -2.13
C ASN A 41 -6.74 29.98 -2.17
N SER A 42 -7.51 30.34 -3.20
CA SER A 42 -8.87 29.78 -3.40
C SER A 42 -8.89 28.28 -3.64
N ALA A 43 -7.84 27.73 -4.23
CA ALA A 43 -7.65 26.29 -4.44
C ALA A 43 -7.06 25.56 -3.23
N GLY A 44 -6.88 26.28 -2.10
CA GLY A 44 -6.32 25.73 -0.86
C GLY A 44 -4.82 25.51 -0.87
N TYR A 45 -4.08 26.23 -1.74
CA TYR A 45 -2.63 26.33 -1.73
C TYR A 45 -2.22 27.67 -1.12
N SER A 46 -1.63 27.66 0.07
CA SER A 46 -1.38 28.90 0.83
C SER A 46 -0.17 29.67 0.32
N CYS A 47 -0.43 30.66 -0.55
CA CYS A 47 0.60 31.64 -0.96
C CYS A 47 0.82 32.77 0.08
N GLY A 48 0.12 32.75 1.20
CA GLY A 48 0.02 33.92 2.10
C GLY A 48 -0.80 35.03 1.46
N THR A 49 -0.41 36.29 1.72
CA THR A 49 -1.06 37.45 1.10
C THR A 49 -0.82 37.43 -0.42
N ALA A 50 -1.87 37.63 -1.19
CA ALA A 50 -1.75 37.81 -2.65
C ALA A 50 -1.22 39.22 -2.98
N ASP A 51 0.06 39.42 -2.77
CA ASP A 51 0.76 40.69 -2.84
C ASP A 51 1.31 41.02 -4.24
N GLY A 52 1.13 40.11 -5.21
CA GLY A 52 1.64 40.24 -6.58
C GLY A 52 3.14 40.08 -6.72
N LYS A 53 3.85 39.61 -5.67
CA LYS A 53 5.29 39.39 -5.67
C LYS A 53 5.61 37.91 -5.73
N PHE A 54 6.40 37.50 -6.71
CA PHE A 54 6.79 36.10 -6.83
C PHE A 54 8.10 35.83 -6.06
N GLY A 55 7.99 35.71 -4.76
CA GLY A 55 9.09 35.37 -3.87
C GLY A 55 9.24 33.86 -3.64
N ALA A 56 10.10 33.49 -2.67
CA ALA A 56 10.35 32.08 -2.31
C ALA A 56 9.09 31.35 -1.85
N GLY A 57 8.17 32.03 -1.14
CA GLY A 57 6.89 31.45 -0.72
C GLY A 57 6.01 31.05 -1.90
N THR A 58 5.89 31.95 -2.87
CA THR A 58 5.13 31.68 -4.10
C THR A 58 5.78 30.58 -4.94
N ASP A 59 7.13 30.55 -5.07
CA ASP A 59 7.84 29.47 -5.77
C ASP A 59 7.58 28.10 -5.13
N LYS A 60 7.62 28.03 -3.79
CA LYS A 60 7.30 26.81 -3.06
C LYS A 60 5.89 26.31 -3.38
N VAL A 61 4.91 27.20 -3.38
CA VAL A 61 3.50 26.86 -3.69
C VAL A 61 3.32 26.43 -5.13
N VAL A 62 3.99 27.09 -6.09
CA VAL A 62 3.96 26.66 -7.49
C VAL A 62 4.51 25.24 -7.63
N ARG A 63 5.64 24.94 -7.01
CA ARG A 63 6.22 23.58 -7.05
C ARG A 63 5.35 22.53 -6.36
N GLU A 64 4.75 22.88 -5.22
CA GLU A 64 3.79 22.00 -4.54
C GLU A 64 2.58 21.71 -5.45
N PHE A 65 2.01 22.73 -6.05
CA PHE A 65 0.91 22.59 -7.00
C PHE A 65 1.31 21.74 -8.21
N GLN A 66 2.47 22.02 -8.81
CA GLN A 66 2.97 21.24 -9.95
C GLN A 66 3.11 19.76 -9.60
N SER A 67 3.65 19.47 -8.42
CA SER A 67 3.76 18.11 -7.87
C SER A 67 2.38 17.47 -7.68
N ASP A 68 1.44 18.15 -7.01
CA ASP A 68 0.09 17.64 -6.74
C ASP A 68 -0.75 17.45 -8.02
N GLN A 69 -0.46 18.25 -9.06
CA GLN A 69 -1.15 18.17 -10.36
C GLN A 69 -0.39 17.34 -11.41
N PHE A 70 0.77 16.77 -11.02
CA PHE A 70 1.56 15.86 -11.85
C PHE A 70 2.00 16.46 -13.20
N ILE A 71 2.38 17.72 -13.13
CA ILE A 71 3.05 18.43 -14.22
C ILE A 71 4.51 18.68 -13.84
N THR A 72 5.33 19.10 -14.81
CA THR A 72 6.76 19.36 -14.56
C THR A 72 6.97 20.31 -13.39
N VAL A 73 7.75 19.88 -12.38
CA VAL A 73 8.04 20.65 -11.16
C VAL A 73 9.28 21.53 -11.39
N ASP A 74 9.10 22.63 -12.09
CA ASP A 74 10.19 23.57 -12.43
C ASP A 74 10.10 24.92 -11.71
N GLY A 75 9.00 25.18 -10.97
CA GLY A 75 8.72 26.44 -10.31
C GLY A 75 8.31 27.57 -11.27
N LYS A 76 8.09 27.27 -12.57
CA LYS A 76 7.61 28.23 -13.56
C LYS A 76 6.10 28.08 -13.75
N ALA A 77 5.36 29.13 -13.44
CA ALA A 77 3.92 29.15 -13.66
C ALA A 77 3.64 29.63 -15.12
N GLY A 78 3.83 28.70 -16.07
CA GLY A 78 3.49 28.92 -17.47
C GLY A 78 2.06 28.48 -17.81
N LYS A 79 1.73 28.48 -19.12
CA LYS A 79 0.41 28.10 -19.64
C LYS A 79 -0.10 26.78 -19.04
N GLY A 80 0.72 25.73 -19.00
CA GLY A 80 0.33 24.42 -18.46
C GLY A 80 -0.08 24.49 -16.98
N THR A 81 0.72 25.18 -16.16
CA THR A 81 0.44 25.40 -14.74
C THR A 81 -0.84 26.21 -14.54
N LEU A 82 -0.99 27.35 -15.24
CA LEU A 82 -2.18 28.19 -15.09
C LEU A 82 -3.45 27.54 -15.63
N THR A 83 -3.37 26.82 -16.76
CA THR A 83 -4.50 26.05 -17.29
C THR A 83 -4.96 24.97 -16.29
N ARG A 84 -4.01 24.29 -15.65
CA ARG A 84 -4.33 23.29 -14.63
C ARG A 84 -4.92 23.95 -13.38
N LEU A 85 -4.43 25.12 -12.98
CA LEU A 85 -4.97 25.88 -11.86
C LEU A 85 -6.41 26.36 -12.15
N ASP A 86 -6.68 26.81 -13.38
CA ASP A 86 -7.99 27.26 -13.79
C ASP A 86 -9.00 26.13 -14.00
N ASN A 87 -8.59 25.00 -14.53
CA ASN A 87 -9.48 23.90 -14.87
C ASN A 87 -9.60 22.83 -13.78
N GLY A 88 -8.58 22.68 -12.93
CA GLY A 88 -8.49 21.62 -11.93
C GLY A 88 -8.31 20.24 -12.54
N TYR A 89 -8.43 19.22 -11.71
CA TYR A 89 -8.47 17.82 -12.10
C TYR A 89 -9.89 17.27 -11.93
N ASP A 90 -10.54 16.97 -13.04
CA ASP A 90 -11.95 16.56 -13.03
C ASP A 90 -12.11 15.08 -12.66
N ASN A 91 -12.31 14.82 -11.38
CA ASN A 91 -12.54 13.49 -10.83
C ASN A 91 -13.93 12.91 -11.17
N SER A 92 -14.89 13.77 -11.57
CA SER A 92 -16.27 13.32 -11.85
C SER A 92 -16.39 12.41 -13.06
N ARG A 93 -15.35 12.41 -13.91
CA ARG A 93 -15.25 11.56 -15.11
C ARG A 93 -15.08 10.08 -14.81
N TYR A 94 -14.71 9.72 -13.58
CA TYR A 94 -14.34 8.36 -13.24
C TYR A 94 -15.21 7.80 -12.11
N THR A 95 -15.79 6.62 -12.34
CA THR A 95 -16.39 5.83 -11.27
C THR A 95 -15.29 5.14 -10.45
N TYR A 96 -15.63 4.66 -9.25
CA TYR A 96 -14.68 3.92 -8.41
C TYR A 96 -14.16 2.67 -9.12
N ASP A 97 -15.05 1.90 -9.75
CA ASP A 97 -14.70 0.66 -10.47
C ASP A 97 -13.88 0.93 -11.73
N TYR A 98 -14.12 2.07 -12.40
CA TYR A 98 -13.29 2.46 -13.53
C TYR A 98 -11.84 2.69 -13.11
N VAL A 99 -11.60 3.39 -11.99
CA VAL A 99 -10.23 3.60 -11.48
C VAL A 99 -9.60 2.28 -11.01
N LEU A 100 -10.37 1.37 -10.43
CA LEU A 100 -9.87 0.04 -10.05
C LEU A 100 -9.45 -0.82 -11.26
N SER A 101 -10.11 -0.67 -12.40
CA SER A 101 -9.88 -1.50 -13.60
C SER A 101 -8.89 -0.89 -14.60
N THR A 102 -8.49 0.37 -14.44
CA THR A 102 -7.66 1.10 -15.40
C THR A 102 -6.42 1.73 -14.75
N SER A 103 -5.67 2.54 -15.51
CA SER A 103 -4.59 3.39 -15.02
C SER A 103 -5.07 4.80 -14.58
N ALA A 104 -6.39 5.06 -14.57
CA ALA A 104 -6.96 6.30 -14.06
C ALA A 104 -6.72 6.44 -12.55
N TYR A 105 -6.87 7.65 -12.04
CA TYR A 105 -6.70 7.95 -10.62
C TYR A 105 -7.58 9.15 -10.23
N TYR A 106 -7.85 9.29 -8.94
CA TYR A 106 -8.36 10.53 -8.34
C TYR A 106 -7.20 11.38 -7.84
N ALA A 107 -7.31 12.70 -8.00
CA ALA A 107 -6.31 13.66 -7.55
C ALA A 107 -6.97 14.95 -7.07
N ARG A 108 -6.18 15.81 -6.41
CA ARG A 108 -6.64 17.10 -5.91
C ARG A 108 -7.24 17.96 -7.02
N ASP A 109 -8.51 18.32 -6.86
CA ASP A 109 -9.24 19.18 -7.79
C ASP A 109 -9.35 20.62 -7.23
N THR A 110 -8.79 21.59 -7.93
CA THR A 110 -8.88 23.02 -7.56
C THR A 110 -10.30 23.57 -7.65
N LYS A 111 -11.20 22.88 -8.35
CA LYS A 111 -12.63 23.26 -8.50
C LYS A 111 -13.53 22.57 -7.51
N LEU A 112 -13.02 21.62 -6.73
CA LEU A 112 -13.76 20.88 -5.72
C LEU A 112 -15.08 20.30 -6.27
N ARG A 113 -15.06 19.76 -7.50
CA ARG A 113 -16.23 19.14 -8.11
C ARG A 113 -16.58 17.86 -7.35
N PHE A 114 -17.87 17.62 -7.27
CA PHE A 114 -18.38 16.38 -6.71
C PHE A 114 -18.06 15.19 -7.63
N SER A 115 -17.63 14.08 -7.02
CA SER A 115 -17.47 12.77 -7.66
C SER A 115 -17.94 11.68 -6.71
N ALA A 116 -18.90 10.88 -7.15
CA ALA A 116 -19.38 9.73 -6.37
C ALA A 116 -18.24 8.71 -6.10
N GLY A 117 -17.32 8.54 -7.03
CA GLY A 117 -16.14 7.69 -6.84
C GLY A 117 -15.18 8.25 -5.78
N VAL A 118 -14.97 9.56 -5.74
CA VAL A 118 -14.21 10.22 -4.66
C VAL A 118 -14.93 10.05 -3.31
N GLN A 119 -16.24 10.21 -3.25
CA GLN A 119 -17.00 10.01 -2.02
C GLN A 119 -16.87 8.58 -1.48
N THR A 120 -16.96 7.59 -2.37
CA THR A 120 -16.70 6.18 -2.03
C THR A 120 -15.31 6.00 -1.46
N MET A 121 -14.28 6.55 -2.12
CA MET A 121 -12.89 6.50 -1.65
C MET A 121 -12.73 7.18 -0.27
N GLN A 122 -13.30 8.37 -0.08
CA GLN A 122 -13.24 9.09 1.21
C GLN A 122 -13.90 8.31 2.34
N THR A 123 -15.06 7.69 2.08
CA THR A 123 -15.74 6.80 3.03
C THR A 123 -14.83 5.65 3.44
N LYS A 124 -14.13 5.05 2.48
CA LYS A 124 -13.17 3.98 2.73
C LYS A 124 -11.92 4.46 3.49
N LEU A 125 -11.39 5.65 3.18
CA LEU A 125 -10.29 6.28 3.95
C LEU A 125 -10.69 6.49 5.42
N ARG A 126 -11.90 6.99 5.68
CA ARG A 126 -12.42 7.18 7.05
C ARG A 126 -12.56 5.86 7.78
N ALA A 127 -13.13 4.84 7.13
CA ALA A 127 -13.23 3.50 7.70
C ALA A 127 -11.86 2.88 8.01
N ALA A 128 -10.83 3.26 7.24
CA ALA A 128 -9.44 2.88 7.48
C ALA A 128 -8.73 3.74 8.54
N GLY A 129 -9.43 4.68 9.21
CA GLY A 129 -8.89 5.53 10.27
C GLY A 129 -8.21 6.83 9.78
N TYR A 130 -8.35 7.18 8.50
CA TYR A 130 -7.76 8.40 7.94
C TYR A 130 -8.81 9.50 7.80
N THR A 131 -8.72 10.51 8.65
CA THR A 131 -9.71 11.62 8.72
C THR A 131 -9.67 12.46 7.45
N CYS A 132 -10.81 12.55 6.77
CA CYS A 132 -11.17 13.51 5.72
C CYS A 132 -12.70 13.63 5.65
N ASP A 133 -13.22 14.65 4.99
CA ASP A 133 -14.65 14.76 4.72
C ASP A 133 -15.03 13.74 3.64
N ALA A 134 -16.22 13.12 3.77
CA ALA A 134 -16.77 12.24 2.75
C ALA A 134 -17.78 12.98 1.87
N ASP A 135 -17.37 14.14 1.36
CA ASP A 135 -18.19 15.10 0.62
C ASP A 135 -18.11 14.93 -0.91
N GLY A 136 -17.36 13.95 -1.38
CA GLY A 136 -17.13 13.69 -2.81
C GLY A 136 -16.20 14.69 -3.49
N LYS A 137 -15.56 15.60 -2.74
CA LYS A 137 -14.65 16.61 -3.28
C LYS A 137 -13.20 16.28 -2.93
N PHE A 138 -12.35 16.15 -3.90
CA PHE A 138 -10.94 15.84 -3.65
C PHE A 138 -10.15 17.13 -3.39
N GLY A 139 -10.27 17.66 -2.19
CA GLY A 139 -9.54 18.84 -1.72
C GLY A 139 -8.19 18.50 -1.06
N ALA A 140 -7.59 19.50 -0.40
CA ALA A 140 -6.33 19.38 0.33
C ALA A 140 -6.40 18.34 1.47
N GLY A 141 -7.51 18.32 2.22
CA GLY A 141 -7.75 17.36 3.31
C GLY A 141 -7.75 15.91 2.80
N THR A 142 -8.44 15.66 1.68
CA THR A 142 -8.47 14.35 1.03
C THR A 142 -7.08 13.95 0.52
N ALA A 143 -6.35 14.86 -0.16
CA ALA A 143 -4.99 14.60 -0.61
C ALA A 143 -4.04 14.25 0.54
N SER A 144 -4.12 14.96 1.66
CA SER A 144 -3.36 14.68 2.87
C SER A 144 -3.71 13.30 3.47
N ALA A 145 -5.00 12.94 3.51
CA ALA A 145 -5.43 11.63 3.98
C ALA A 145 -4.92 10.50 3.08
N VAL A 146 -4.97 10.69 1.75
CA VAL A 146 -4.41 9.74 0.78
C VAL A 146 -2.90 9.57 0.98
N LYS A 147 -2.12 10.66 1.11
CA LYS A 147 -0.67 10.60 1.34
C LYS A 147 -0.32 9.85 2.63
N ARG A 148 -1.05 10.11 3.73
CA ARG A 148 -0.87 9.39 5.00
C ARG A 148 -1.19 7.91 4.86
N PHE A 149 -2.28 7.58 4.16
CA PHE A 149 -2.66 6.21 3.88
C PHE A 149 -1.60 5.50 3.03
N GLN A 150 -1.14 6.13 1.95
CA GLN A 150 -0.08 5.59 1.09
C GLN A 150 1.20 5.30 1.87
N SER A 151 1.64 6.26 2.71
CA SER A 151 2.81 6.10 3.57
C SER A 151 2.66 4.91 4.51
N ALA A 152 1.50 4.79 5.19
CA ALA A 152 1.23 3.70 6.11
C ALA A 152 1.11 2.32 5.43
N ARG A 153 0.87 2.29 4.12
CA ARG A 153 0.74 1.07 3.31
C ARG A 153 1.96 0.76 2.44
N GLY A 154 3.07 1.51 2.60
CA GLY A 154 4.27 1.34 1.79
C GLY A 154 4.06 1.60 0.29
N LEU A 155 3.03 2.38 -0.06
CA LEU A 155 2.75 2.79 -1.43
C LEU A 155 3.55 4.04 -1.80
N THR A 156 3.66 4.32 -3.10
CA THR A 156 4.19 5.60 -3.57
C THR A 156 3.36 6.75 -2.98
N VAL A 157 4.01 7.65 -2.21
CA VAL A 157 3.35 8.76 -1.50
C VAL A 157 3.21 9.95 -2.44
N ASP A 158 2.35 9.82 -3.44
CA ASP A 158 2.12 10.84 -4.46
C ASP A 158 0.81 11.62 -4.27
N GLY A 159 -0.09 11.14 -3.42
CA GLY A 159 -1.40 11.76 -3.22
C GLY A 159 -2.43 11.43 -4.30
N ARG A 160 -2.10 10.51 -5.24
CA ARG A 160 -3.05 9.99 -6.23
C ARG A 160 -3.77 8.77 -5.68
N ALA A 161 -5.06 8.74 -5.75
CA ALA A 161 -5.80 7.53 -5.45
C ALA A 161 -6.07 6.75 -6.76
N GLY A 162 -5.04 6.09 -7.26
CA GLY A 162 -5.11 5.18 -8.40
C GLY A 162 -5.39 3.73 -7.96
N LYS A 163 -5.36 2.81 -8.93
CA LYS A 163 -5.67 1.38 -8.73
C LYS A 163 -5.04 0.79 -7.46
N ASN A 164 -3.73 0.95 -7.26
CA ASN A 164 -3.03 0.37 -6.11
C ASN A 164 -3.52 0.98 -4.79
N THR A 165 -3.76 2.30 -4.75
CA THR A 165 -4.31 2.97 -3.57
C THR A 165 -5.74 2.52 -3.29
N LEU A 166 -6.59 2.40 -4.32
CA LEU A 166 -7.97 1.95 -4.17
C LEU A 166 -8.08 0.47 -3.79
N LEU A 167 -7.22 -0.38 -4.33
CA LEU A 167 -7.09 -1.78 -3.90
C LEU A 167 -6.73 -1.84 -2.41
N ALA A 168 -5.69 -1.13 -1.99
CA ALA A 168 -5.29 -1.07 -0.59
C ALA A 168 -6.41 -0.49 0.31
N LEU A 169 -7.21 0.48 -0.18
CA LEU A 169 -8.39 1.00 0.50
C LEU A 169 -9.56 0.02 0.50
N GLY A 170 -9.77 -0.72 -0.57
CA GLY A 170 -10.77 -1.79 -0.63
C GLY A 170 -10.55 -2.79 0.50
N ASN A 171 -9.30 -3.05 0.81
CA ASN A 171 -8.88 -3.91 1.90
C ASN A 171 -9.05 -3.27 3.29
N SER A 172 -9.10 -1.94 3.35
CA SER A 172 -9.27 -1.18 4.59
C SER A 172 -10.74 -0.87 4.92
N SER A 173 -11.66 -1.02 3.96
CA SER A 173 -13.06 -0.54 4.08
C SER A 173 -14.11 -1.59 3.82
N SER A 174 -13.77 -2.85 3.84
CA SER A 174 -14.82 -3.85 3.95
C SER A 174 -15.45 -3.83 5.34
N GLY A 175 -16.19 -2.76 5.61
CA GLY A 175 -17.43 -2.86 6.36
C GLY A 175 -18.47 -3.61 5.52
N GLY A 176 -18.09 -4.73 4.94
CA GLY A 176 -18.85 -5.73 4.26
C GLY A 176 -18.14 -7.03 4.58
N ASN A 177 -18.40 -7.59 5.75
CA ASN A 177 -18.06 -8.93 6.21
C ASN A 177 -16.81 -9.59 5.62
N VAL A 178 -15.66 -8.96 5.70
CA VAL A 178 -14.41 -9.64 6.02
C VAL A 178 -14.20 -9.32 7.49
N GLY A 179 -14.28 -10.31 8.34
CA GLY A 179 -14.37 -10.22 9.79
C GLY A 179 -13.70 -8.97 10.38
N GLY A 180 -14.39 -8.30 11.29
CA GLY A 180 -13.94 -7.08 11.93
C GLY A 180 -12.54 -7.23 12.53
N ALA A 181 -11.96 -6.17 13.06
CA ALA A 181 -10.70 -6.19 13.80
C ALA A 181 -10.65 -7.24 14.95
N GLY A 182 -11.77 -7.94 15.20
CA GLY A 182 -11.94 -9.06 16.10
C GLY A 182 -11.88 -10.46 15.46
N ASP A 183 -11.64 -10.60 14.16
CA ASP A 183 -11.71 -11.89 13.46
C ASP A 183 -10.34 -12.47 13.06
N VAL A 184 -9.24 -11.88 13.48
CA VAL A 184 -7.90 -12.47 13.42
C VAL A 184 -7.52 -12.92 14.83
N PHE A 185 -6.99 -14.13 14.93
CA PHE A 185 -6.63 -14.78 16.18
C PHE A 185 -5.14 -15.13 16.17
N ALA A 186 -4.51 -15.01 17.32
CA ALA A 186 -3.16 -15.49 17.56
C ALA A 186 -3.13 -16.20 18.89
N SER A 187 -2.50 -17.36 18.94
CA SER A 187 -2.11 -17.97 20.20
C SER A 187 -0.70 -17.47 20.59
N VAL A 188 -0.38 -17.57 21.87
CA VAL A 188 1.00 -17.45 22.35
C VAL A 188 1.38 -18.84 22.86
N ALA A 189 1.72 -19.70 21.92
CA ALA A 189 1.92 -21.12 22.17
C ALA A 189 3.28 -21.58 21.63
N MET A 190 3.76 -22.73 22.14
CA MET A 190 4.96 -23.40 21.63
C MET A 190 4.58 -24.68 20.90
N THR A 191 5.24 -24.91 19.78
CA THR A 191 5.15 -26.10 18.93
C THR A 191 3.84 -26.30 18.19
N ASN A 192 2.69 -26.05 18.81
CA ASN A 192 1.39 -26.22 18.18
C ASN A 192 0.49 -25.04 18.47
N SER A 193 -0.30 -24.64 17.48
CA SER A 193 -1.36 -23.65 17.67
C SER A 193 -2.42 -24.15 18.66
N THR A 194 -3.01 -23.22 19.40
CA THR A 194 -4.17 -23.49 20.26
C THR A 194 -5.46 -22.92 19.69
N LEU A 195 -5.43 -22.46 18.43
CA LEU A 195 -6.60 -21.96 17.75
C LEU A 195 -7.61 -23.08 17.48
N THR A 196 -8.88 -22.75 17.59
CA THR A 196 -9.94 -23.63 17.13
C THR A 196 -10.00 -23.63 15.59
N ASP A 197 -10.58 -24.68 15.00
CA ASP A 197 -10.85 -24.78 13.56
C ASP A 197 -11.57 -23.54 13.02
N ALA A 198 -12.52 -22.98 13.76
CA ALA A 198 -13.24 -21.78 13.39
C ALA A 198 -12.35 -20.53 13.35
N GLN A 199 -11.42 -20.42 14.29
CA GLN A 199 -10.44 -19.33 14.35
C GLN A 199 -9.41 -19.44 13.22
N MET A 200 -8.86 -20.64 13.01
CA MET A 200 -7.97 -20.93 11.88
C MET A 200 -8.62 -20.57 10.53
N LYS A 201 -9.89 -20.97 10.34
CA LYS A 201 -10.66 -20.63 9.12
C LYS A 201 -10.84 -19.12 8.93
N LYS A 202 -11.02 -18.37 10.00
CA LYS A 202 -11.08 -16.90 9.94
C LYS A 202 -9.72 -16.30 9.56
N ASN A 203 -8.64 -16.78 10.17
CA ASN A 203 -7.27 -16.39 9.81
C ASN A 203 -6.98 -16.70 8.33
N ALA A 204 -7.32 -17.89 7.85
CA ALA A 204 -7.11 -18.28 6.46
C ALA A 204 -7.88 -17.38 5.48
N LYS A 205 -9.12 -17.00 5.79
CA LYS A 205 -9.88 -16.01 5.00
C LYS A 205 -9.19 -14.65 4.98
N TYR A 206 -8.65 -14.23 6.11
CA TYR A 206 -7.91 -12.98 6.20
C TYR A 206 -6.65 -13.02 5.32
N VAL A 207 -5.81 -14.06 5.47
CA VAL A 207 -4.62 -14.29 4.66
C VAL A 207 -4.96 -14.37 3.18
N TYR A 208 -6.02 -15.10 2.82
CA TYR A 208 -6.48 -15.20 1.43
C TYR A 208 -6.79 -13.82 0.84
N SER A 209 -7.59 -13.03 1.54
CA SER A 209 -7.92 -11.67 1.13
C SER A 209 -6.68 -10.80 0.99
N TYR A 210 -5.74 -10.88 1.94
CA TYR A 210 -4.48 -10.17 1.87
C TYR A 210 -3.67 -10.55 0.62
N LEU A 211 -3.48 -11.85 0.36
CA LEU A 211 -2.72 -12.35 -0.79
C LEU A 211 -3.38 -11.99 -2.13
N GLN A 212 -4.70 -12.12 -2.24
CA GLN A 212 -5.45 -11.66 -3.43
C GLN A 212 -5.18 -10.20 -3.71
N ASN A 213 -5.12 -9.38 -2.69
CA ASN A 213 -4.82 -7.95 -2.78
C ASN A 213 -3.38 -7.64 -3.18
N GLN A 214 -2.47 -8.56 -2.86
CA GLN A 214 -1.10 -8.51 -3.37
C GLN A 214 -0.98 -9.03 -4.81
N GLY A 215 -2.09 -9.44 -5.46
CA GLY A 215 -2.14 -9.91 -6.83
C GLY A 215 -1.84 -11.40 -7.01
N PHE A 216 -2.03 -12.20 -5.96
CA PHE A 216 -1.96 -13.65 -6.08
C PHE A 216 -3.20 -14.20 -6.80
N SER A 217 -3.02 -15.22 -7.63
CA SER A 217 -4.11 -16.04 -8.11
C SER A 217 -4.76 -16.80 -6.95
N LYS A 218 -5.99 -17.30 -7.12
CA LYS A 218 -6.61 -18.18 -6.11
C LYS A 218 -5.75 -19.40 -5.82
N GLN A 219 -5.20 -20.01 -6.85
CA GLN A 219 -4.34 -21.18 -6.74
C GLN A 219 -3.10 -20.90 -5.92
N ALA A 220 -2.35 -19.82 -6.25
CA ALA A 220 -1.15 -19.45 -5.53
C ALA A 220 -1.43 -19.06 -4.07
N ALA A 221 -2.51 -18.31 -3.81
CA ALA A 221 -2.90 -17.94 -2.45
C ALA A 221 -3.24 -19.17 -1.60
N CYS A 222 -4.04 -20.12 -2.12
CA CYS A 222 -4.39 -21.34 -1.41
C CYS A 222 -3.18 -22.27 -1.20
N ALA A 223 -2.24 -22.29 -2.15
CA ALA A 223 -0.98 -23.02 -2.01
C ALA A 223 -0.13 -22.47 -0.83
N VAL A 224 -0.03 -21.15 -0.70
CA VAL A 224 0.66 -20.51 0.44
C VAL A 224 -0.05 -20.84 1.76
N ILE A 225 -1.40 -20.69 1.81
CA ILE A 225 -2.19 -20.97 3.02
C ILE A 225 -2.08 -22.44 3.43
N GLY A 226 -2.02 -23.38 2.49
CA GLY A 226 -1.81 -24.78 2.77
C GLY A 226 -0.46 -25.06 3.44
N ASN A 227 0.60 -24.33 3.04
CA ASN A 227 1.90 -24.37 3.71
C ASN A 227 1.82 -23.71 5.09
N MET A 228 1.21 -22.55 5.24
CA MET A 228 1.01 -21.90 6.55
C MET A 228 0.23 -22.79 7.52
N GLN A 229 -0.77 -23.55 7.03
CA GLN A 229 -1.47 -24.51 7.89
C GLN A 229 -0.54 -25.62 8.37
N LYS A 230 0.36 -26.12 7.51
CA LYS A 230 1.32 -27.15 7.90
C LYS A 230 2.33 -26.63 8.93
N GLU A 231 2.74 -25.37 8.83
CA GLU A 231 3.74 -24.78 9.71
C GLU A 231 3.16 -24.33 11.08
N SER A 232 1.95 -23.75 11.09
CA SER A 232 1.45 -23.05 12.27
C SER A 232 -0.07 -23.12 12.49
N ASP A 233 -0.83 -23.88 11.70
CA ASP A 233 -2.31 -23.79 11.65
C ASP A 233 -2.81 -22.38 11.33
N VAL A 234 -2.08 -21.64 10.49
CA VAL A 234 -2.36 -20.25 10.10
C VAL A 234 -2.43 -19.32 11.31
N ASP A 235 -1.59 -19.57 12.29
CA ASP A 235 -1.49 -18.84 13.57
C ASP A 235 -0.21 -18.01 13.62
N PRO A 236 -0.29 -16.67 13.68
CA PRO A 236 0.89 -15.82 13.70
C PRO A 236 1.60 -15.80 15.08
N GLY A 237 1.05 -16.41 16.11
CA GLY A 237 1.60 -16.37 17.48
C GLY A 237 2.36 -17.61 17.90
N VAL A 238 2.57 -18.59 17.02
CA VAL A 238 3.20 -19.87 17.36
C VAL A 238 4.73 -19.78 17.32
N TRP A 239 5.37 -20.19 18.39
CA TRP A 239 6.82 -20.36 18.52
C TRP A 239 7.21 -21.81 18.42
N GLN A 240 8.31 -22.13 17.74
CA GLN A 240 8.96 -23.42 17.91
C GLN A 240 9.59 -23.50 19.31
N SER A 241 10.20 -22.39 19.79
CA SER A 241 10.67 -22.22 21.16
C SER A 241 10.69 -20.74 21.53
N MET A 242 10.09 -20.38 22.69
CA MET A 242 10.16 -18.99 23.18
C MET A 242 11.51 -18.64 23.81
N ASN A 243 12.32 -19.65 24.17
CA ASN A 243 13.63 -19.44 24.80
C ASN A 243 14.79 -19.42 23.81
N ASP A 244 14.52 -19.72 22.54
CA ASP A 244 15.52 -19.74 21.48
C ASP A 244 14.97 -19.11 20.21
N VAL A 245 15.29 -17.83 20.02
CA VAL A 245 14.84 -17.03 18.88
C VAL A 245 15.53 -17.39 17.55
N THR A 246 16.50 -18.30 17.56
CA THR A 246 17.11 -18.85 16.35
C THR A 246 16.24 -19.93 15.71
N LEU A 247 15.16 -20.33 16.38
CA LEU A 247 14.18 -21.29 15.92
C LEU A 247 12.94 -20.60 15.31
N GLY A 248 12.02 -21.41 14.78
CA GLY A 248 10.88 -20.96 14.00
C GLY A 248 9.84 -20.13 14.77
N TYR A 249 9.25 -19.17 14.10
CA TYR A 249 8.15 -18.32 14.60
C TYR A 249 7.14 -17.97 13.51
N GLY A 250 5.87 -17.88 13.90
CA GLY A 250 4.78 -17.30 13.15
C GLY A 250 4.25 -18.18 12.01
N LEU A 251 3.57 -17.56 11.07
CA LEU A 251 2.78 -18.21 10.00
C LEU A 251 3.55 -19.25 9.19
N LEU A 252 4.82 -19.00 8.90
CA LEU A 252 5.68 -19.85 8.08
C LEU A 252 6.89 -20.37 8.87
N GLN A 253 6.79 -20.35 10.20
CA GLN A 253 7.82 -20.84 11.12
C GLN A 253 9.24 -20.42 10.70
N TRP A 254 9.42 -19.11 10.48
CA TRP A 254 10.72 -18.58 10.02
C TRP A 254 11.86 -18.95 10.94
N ASP A 255 12.72 -19.81 10.50
CA ASP A 255 14.06 -20.03 11.04
C ASP A 255 15.00 -18.94 10.53
N ASP A 256 15.49 -18.25 11.31
CA ASP A 256 15.64 -17.63 12.56
C ASP A 256 14.55 -16.55 12.79
N ALA A 257 13.79 -16.61 13.88
CA ALA A 257 12.73 -15.64 14.21
C ALA A 257 13.25 -14.20 14.30
N THR A 258 14.54 -14.00 14.59
CA THR A 258 15.15 -12.66 14.66
C THR A 258 15.05 -11.91 13.32
N LYS A 259 14.97 -12.60 12.19
CA LYS A 259 14.79 -11.98 10.88
C LYS A 259 13.46 -11.25 10.80
N PHE A 260 12.38 -11.91 11.21
CA PHE A 260 11.06 -11.28 11.30
C PHE A 260 11.03 -10.18 12.35
N LEU A 261 11.53 -10.44 13.57
CA LEU A 261 11.49 -9.47 14.66
C LEU A 261 12.23 -8.18 14.31
N ASN A 262 13.43 -8.27 13.73
CA ASN A 262 14.20 -7.11 13.27
C ASN A 262 13.52 -6.36 12.12
N ASP A 263 12.96 -7.07 11.15
CA ASP A 263 12.19 -6.46 10.07
C ASP A 263 10.95 -5.72 10.61
N ALA A 264 10.23 -6.34 11.55
CA ALA A 264 9.05 -5.73 12.16
C ALA A 264 9.39 -4.46 12.95
N VAL A 265 10.55 -4.41 13.62
CA VAL A 265 11.06 -3.19 14.27
C VAL A 265 11.44 -2.14 13.23
N ALA A 266 12.20 -2.51 12.21
CA ALA A 266 12.64 -1.60 11.16
C ALA A 266 11.46 -0.94 10.41
N ASN A 267 10.33 -1.64 10.34
CA ASN A 267 9.09 -1.17 9.69
C ASN A 267 8.05 -0.60 10.68
N GLY A 268 8.43 -0.35 11.94
CA GLY A 268 7.55 0.26 12.94
C GLY A 268 6.37 -0.61 13.38
N ARG A 269 6.45 -1.92 13.19
CA ARG A 269 5.42 -2.90 13.59
C ARG A 269 5.60 -3.38 15.02
N LEU A 270 6.84 -3.45 15.49
CA LEU A 270 7.21 -3.77 16.88
C LEU A 270 8.08 -2.64 17.46
N ALA A 271 7.98 -2.45 18.76
CA ALA A 271 8.80 -1.45 19.48
C ALA A 271 10.27 -1.88 19.61
N ASN A 272 10.51 -3.19 19.70
CA ASN A 272 11.83 -3.80 19.76
C ASN A 272 11.73 -5.28 19.31
N ALA A 273 12.89 -5.90 19.04
CA ALA A 273 12.99 -7.28 18.56
C ALA A 273 12.97 -8.32 19.70
N ASN A 274 12.17 -8.08 20.74
CA ASN A 274 12.02 -9.01 21.85
C ASN A 274 10.79 -9.91 21.63
N PRO A 275 10.88 -11.23 21.87
CA PRO A 275 9.74 -12.15 21.85
C PRO A 275 8.55 -11.68 22.67
N ASP A 276 8.77 -11.08 23.84
CA ASP A 276 7.69 -10.57 24.68
C ASP A 276 6.90 -9.44 24.01
N THR A 277 7.55 -8.64 23.15
CA THR A 277 6.87 -7.59 22.40
C THR A 277 5.96 -8.19 21.33
N ALA A 278 6.42 -9.23 20.61
CA ALA A 278 5.61 -9.97 19.65
C ALA A 278 4.44 -10.69 20.38
N ASN A 279 4.69 -11.33 21.51
CA ASN A 279 3.68 -11.97 22.34
C ASN A 279 2.63 -10.98 22.87
N SER A 280 3.06 -9.79 23.27
CA SER A 280 2.15 -8.71 23.70
C SER A 280 1.27 -8.25 22.54
N LEU A 281 1.83 -8.12 21.33
CA LEU A 281 1.08 -7.79 20.13
C LEU A 281 0.10 -8.91 19.75
N ALA A 282 0.51 -10.17 19.84
CA ALA A 282 -0.35 -11.33 19.60
C ALA A 282 -1.61 -11.31 20.51
N ARG A 283 -1.45 -10.94 21.78
CA ARG A 283 -2.55 -10.87 22.75
C ARG A 283 -3.43 -9.62 22.59
N SER A 284 -2.82 -8.47 22.29
CA SER A 284 -3.53 -7.17 22.28
C SER A 284 -4.09 -6.80 20.92
N ASN A 285 -3.42 -7.20 19.83
CA ASN A 285 -3.82 -6.90 18.45
C ASN A 285 -3.32 -7.98 17.47
N PRO A 286 -3.93 -9.19 17.49
CA PRO A 286 -3.53 -10.31 16.62
C PRO A 286 -3.48 -9.93 15.12
N LYS A 287 -4.38 -9.03 14.71
CA LYS A 287 -4.42 -8.55 13.33
C LYS A 287 -3.16 -7.76 12.96
N ALA A 288 -2.66 -6.92 13.84
CA ALA A 288 -1.44 -6.16 13.57
C ALA A 288 -0.21 -7.07 13.48
N LEU A 289 -0.17 -8.15 14.27
CA LEU A 289 0.86 -9.18 14.16
C LEU A 289 0.75 -9.92 12.81
N MET A 290 -0.45 -10.39 12.45
CA MET A 290 -0.73 -11.04 11.16
C MET A 290 -0.30 -10.16 9.99
N ASP A 291 -0.64 -8.86 10.02
CA ASP A 291 -0.24 -7.90 8.99
C ASP A 291 1.29 -7.75 8.91
N ALA A 292 1.97 -7.71 10.06
CA ALA A 292 3.43 -7.59 10.11
C ALA A 292 4.12 -8.80 9.47
N GLU A 293 3.63 -9.99 9.74
CA GLU A 293 4.16 -11.25 9.20
C GLU A 293 3.88 -11.40 7.70
N LEU A 294 2.68 -11.06 7.25
CA LEU A 294 2.33 -11.07 5.84
C LEU A 294 3.13 -10.03 5.04
N ASP A 295 3.33 -8.83 5.60
CA ASP A 295 4.20 -7.82 5.01
C ASP A 295 5.66 -8.32 4.92
N PHE A 296 6.17 -8.97 5.97
CA PHE A 296 7.51 -9.58 5.98
C PHE A 296 7.62 -10.69 4.93
N PHE A 297 6.65 -11.58 4.85
CA PHE A 297 6.58 -12.62 3.81
C PHE A 297 6.74 -12.02 2.41
N ILE A 298 5.93 -11.01 2.07
CA ILE A 298 5.99 -10.39 0.74
C ILE A 298 7.35 -9.71 0.48
N ARG A 299 7.90 -8.97 1.46
CA ARG A 299 9.21 -8.33 1.32
C ARG A 299 10.34 -9.35 1.17
N SER A 300 10.28 -10.43 1.94
CA SER A 300 11.31 -11.48 1.92
C SER A 300 11.37 -12.25 0.59
N CYS A 301 10.28 -12.23 -0.18
CA CYS A 301 10.22 -12.83 -1.52
C CYS A 301 10.55 -11.85 -2.65
N ALA A 302 10.81 -10.57 -2.37
CA ALA A 302 11.16 -9.58 -3.39
C ALA A 302 12.47 -9.96 -4.10
N PRO A 303 12.64 -9.57 -5.37
CA PRO A 303 13.89 -9.82 -6.09
C PRO A 303 15.11 -9.30 -5.31
N GLY A 304 16.07 -10.17 -5.03
CA GLY A 304 17.26 -9.86 -4.24
C GLY A 304 17.14 -10.04 -2.73
N ALA A 305 15.94 -10.26 -2.18
CA ALA A 305 15.74 -10.51 -0.76
C ALA A 305 16.12 -11.94 -0.30
N GLY A 306 16.16 -12.88 -1.22
CA GLY A 306 16.79 -14.19 -1.03
C GLY A 306 15.94 -15.31 -0.41
N ASN A 307 14.63 -15.10 -0.15
CA ASN A 307 13.82 -16.14 0.47
C ASN A 307 13.02 -17.01 -0.53
N PHE A 308 12.66 -16.49 -1.70
CA PHE A 308 12.06 -17.31 -2.75
C PHE A 308 13.12 -17.59 -3.82
N LEU A 309 13.79 -18.73 -3.69
CA LEU A 309 14.96 -19.11 -4.51
C LEU A 309 14.70 -20.38 -5.32
N TYR A 310 15.45 -20.57 -6.39
CA TYR A 310 15.48 -21.87 -7.08
C TYR A 310 16.03 -22.94 -6.14
N PRO A 311 15.30 -24.04 -5.93
CA PRO A 311 15.74 -25.09 -5.02
C PRO A 311 16.95 -25.82 -5.59
N ALA A 312 17.85 -26.29 -4.74
CA ALA A 312 18.88 -27.26 -5.12
C ALA A 312 18.21 -28.56 -5.61
N ALA A 313 18.82 -29.26 -6.53
CA ALA A 313 18.25 -30.48 -7.10
C ALA A 313 17.85 -31.55 -6.05
N SER A 314 18.59 -31.62 -4.92
CA SER A 314 18.28 -32.51 -3.79
C SER A 314 17.08 -32.07 -2.93
N MET A 315 16.55 -30.88 -3.15
CA MET A 315 15.43 -30.27 -2.42
C MET A 315 14.21 -30.05 -3.33
N GLN A 316 14.30 -30.49 -4.59
CA GLN A 316 13.26 -30.28 -5.59
C GLN A 316 12.35 -31.50 -5.65
N HIS A 317 11.09 -31.32 -5.30
CA HIS A 317 10.06 -32.36 -5.35
C HIS A 317 9.13 -32.20 -6.55
N THR A 318 9.27 -31.10 -7.29
CA THR A 318 8.59 -30.84 -8.57
C THR A 318 9.62 -30.52 -9.65
N GLY A 319 9.25 -30.69 -10.92
CA GLY A 319 10.08 -30.26 -12.06
C GLY A 319 9.97 -28.75 -12.37
N TYR A 320 9.31 -27.96 -11.51
CA TYR A 320 9.00 -26.57 -11.79
C TYR A 320 9.92 -25.61 -11.06
N ASN A 321 10.64 -24.80 -11.84
CA ASN A 321 11.41 -23.67 -11.34
C ASN A 321 10.73 -22.37 -11.81
N MET A 322 10.37 -21.48 -10.88
CA MET A 322 9.75 -20.21 -11.23
C MET A 322 10.17 -19.07 -10.30
N THR A 323 10.06 -17.86 -10.79
CA THR A 323 10.25 -16.66 -9.96
C THR A 323 9.03 -16.45 -9.07
N PHE A 324 9.18 -15.71 -7.97
CA PHE A 324 8.06 -15.34 -7.10
C PHE A 324 6.95 -14.61 -7.87
N SER A 325 7.31 -13.72 -8.81
CA SER A 325 6.34 -13.02 -9.64
C SER A 325 5.50 -13.97 -10.50
N ASN A 326 6.11 -15.01 -11.08
CA ASN A 326 5.42 -16.02 -11.85
C ASN A 326 4.57 -16.94 -10.98
N PHE A 327 5.08 -17.31 -9.79
CA PHE A 327 4.32 -18.07 -8.80
C PHE A 327 3.03 -17.32 -8.39
N LYS A 328 3.13 -16.03 -8.05
CA LYS A 328 1.98 -15.20 -7.63
C LYS A 328 0.80 -15.28 -8.57
N VAL A 329 1.03 -15.21 -9.87
CA VAL A 329 -0.03 -15.15 -10.89
C VAL A 329 -0.35 -16.52 -11.51
N SER A 330 0.33 -17.58 -11.06
CA SER A 330 0.19 -18.91 -11.62
C SER A 330 -1.22 -19.49 -11.36
N THR A 331 -1.80 -20.08 -12.39
CA THR A 331 -3.08 -20.81 -12.33
C THR A 331 -2.89 -22.33 -12.48
N MET A 332 -1.66 -22.81 -12.26
CA MET A 332 -1.39 -24.23 -12.21
C MET A 332 -2.19 -24.92 -11.11
N ASP A 333 -2.26 -26.23 -11.17
CA ASP A 333 -2.91 -27.03 -10.11
C ASP A 333 -2.40 -26.63 -8.71
N VAL A 334 -3.34 -26.47 -7.78
CA VAL A 334 -3.06 -25.94 -6.44
C VAL A 334 -2.18 -26.87 -5.60
N GLU A 335 -2.29 -28.18 -5.77
CA GLU A 335 -1.44 -29.15 -5.07
C GLU A 335 0.00 -29.08 -5.59
N THR A 336 0.16 -28.91 -6.91
CA THR A 336 1.48 -28.67 -7.52
C THR A 336 2.08 -27.39 -7.02
N LEU A 337 1.32 -26.28 -6.99
CA LEU A 337 1.81 -24.99 -6.48
C LEU A 337 2.16 -25.03 -5.00
N ALA A 338 1.47 -25.84 -4.19
CA ALA A 338 1.83 -26.02 -2.77
C ALA A 338 3.26 -26.61 -2.63
N ILE A 339 3.64 -27.53 -3.47
CA ILE A 339 4.99 -28.11 -3.45
C ILE A 339 6.01 -27.18 -4.11
N VAL A 340 5.64 -26.47 -5.16
CA VAL A 340 6.52 -25.41 -5.71
C VAL A 340 6.84 -24.37 -4.65
N PHE A 341 5.84 -23.92 -3.87
CA PHE A 341 6.08 -22.99 -2.77
C PHE A 341 7.01 -23.58 -1.72
N HIS A 342 6.76 -24.79 -1.27
CA HIS A 342 7.62 -25.51 -0.35
C HIS A 342 9.07 -25.59 -0.87
N ASP A 343 9.29 -26.02 -2.10
CA ASP A 343 10.62 -26.18 -2.69
C ASP A 343 11.39 -24.84 -2.79
N HIS A 344 10.69 -23.74 -3.08
CA HIS A 344 11.31 -22.44 -3.31
C HIS A 344 11.45 -21.59 -2.05
N TYR A 345 10.52 -21.72 -1.09
CA TYR A 345 10.45 -20.88 0.10
C TYR A 345 10.85 -21.61 1.37
N GLU A 346 10.13 -22.68 1.74
CA GLU A 346 10.38 -23.44 2.97
C GLU A 346 11.70 -24.20 2.92
N ARG A 347 11.94 -24.89 1.81
CA ARG A 347 13.16 -25.64 1.55
C ARG A 347 13.54 -26.63 2.68
N SER A 348 12.53 -27.16 3.38
CA SER A 348 12.70 -28.20 4.38
C SER A 348 12.90 -29.58 3.72
N ARG A 349 13.51 -30.50 4.44
CA ARG A 349 13.66 -31.89 3.99
C ARG A 349 12.43 -32.73 4.36
N ASP A 350 11.27 -32.27 3.93
CA ASP A 350 10.02 -32.95 4.20
C ASP A 350 9.93 -34.29 3.47
N GLY A 351 9.52 -35.32 4.19
CA GLY A 351 9.18 -36.60 3.58
C GLY A 351 7.82 -36.57 2.86
N SER A 352 7.52 -37.61 2.09
CA SER A 352 6.31 -37.71 1.29
C SER A 352 5.00 -37.49 2.08
N ALA A 353 4.96 -37.91 3.34
CA ALA A 353 3.79 -37.69 4.20
C ALA A 353 3.50 -36.18 4.43
N ALA A 354 4.52 -35.40 4.80
CA ALA A 354 4.40 -33.95 5.01
C ALA A 354 4.03 -33.22 3.71
N LEU A 355 4.65 -33.58 2.59
CA LEU A 355 4.31 -33.05 1.29
C LEU A 355 2.85 -33.33 0.89
N ASN A 356 2.35 -34.53 1.18
CA ASN A 356 0.94 -34.86 0.92
C ASN A 356 -0.04 -34.09 1.81
N GLU A 357 0.35 -33.78 3.05
CA GLU A 357 -0.44 -32.89 3.91
C GLU A 357 -0.52 -31.47 3.34
N ARG A 358 0.58 -30.88 2.87
CA ARG A 358 0.60 -29.57 2.22
C ARG A 358 -0.31 -29.52 1.00
N LYS A 359 -0.26 -30.55 0.14
CA LYS A 359 -1.15 -30.71 -1.01
C LYS A 359 -2.62 -30.76 -0.57
N LYS A 360 -2.93 -31.60 0.41
CA LYS A 360 -4.29 -31.76 0.95
C LYS A 360 -4.81 -30.43 1.49
N TYR A 361 -4.05 -29.72 2.32
CA TYR A 361 -4.46 -28.45 2.88
C TYR A 361 -4.69 -27.39 1.78
N ALA A 362 -3.80 -27.28 0.81
CA ALA A 362 -3.96 -26.36 -0.31
C ALA A 362 -5.24 -26.62 -1.11
N ARG A 363 -5.55 -27.89 -1.41
CA ARG A 363 -6.78 -28.29 -2.08
C ARG A 363 -8.02 -27.99 -1.24
N ASP A 364 -7.98 -28.28 0.06
CA ASP A 364 -9.08 -28.05 0.98
C ASP A 364 -9.39 -26.54 1.07
N TRP A 365 -8.37 -25.69 1.17
CA TRP A 365 -8.53 -24.24 1.10
C TRP A 365 -9.04 -23.75 -0.25
N PHE A 366 -8.55 -24.30 -1.36
CA PHE A 366 -9.03 -23.96 -2.68
C PHE A 366 -10.53 -24.25 -2.87
N SER A 367 -11.03 -25.29 -2.21
CA SER A 367 -12.44 -25.64 -2.23
C SER A 367 -13.28 -24.77 -1.28
N TYR A 368 -12.68 -24.29 -0.16
CA TYR A 368 -13.38 -23.56 0.89
C TYR A 368 -13.45 -22.04 0.63
N LEU A 369 -12.39 -21.45 0.06
CA LEU A 369 -12.25 -20.02 -0.21
C LEU A 369 -12.71 -19.66 -1.62
#